data_7e8012bfe3692aa8a33ec5d0258bb2f5
#
_entry.id   7e8012bfe3692aa8a33ec5d0258bb2f5
#
_cell.length_a   1.000
_cell.length_b   1.000
_cell.length_c   1.000
_cell.angle_alpha   90.00
_cell.angle_beta   90.00
_cell.angle_gamma   90.00
#
_symmetry.space_group_name_H-M   'P 1'
#
loop_
_entity.id
_entity.type
_entity.pdbx_description
1 polymer ?
#
loop_
_entity_poly.entity_id
_entity_poly.type
_entity_poly.pdbx_seq_one_letter_code
_entity_poly.pdbx_strand_id
1 'polypeptide(L)'
;MTAAGDECSVGAVFEQPSEHVVYRDAYGVTVTTARIVSNSATYPLAAVTGVQCSEEPRPYGAAVGVGAVVFIGALIGCAVCELGQASFFVAGLVAGAVGRFVVTGTPKRYRVRIFTASGPFDVVSTADRAHGDALTAAIGQAAAARG
;
A
#
# COMPACT_ATOMS: atom_id res chain seq x y z
N MET A 1 28.51 52.38 -30.13
CA MET A 1 28.67 52.00 -28.70
C MET A 1 27.82 50.76 -28.49
N THR A 2 28.31 49.74 -28.70
CA THR A 2 28.96 48.53 -28.21
C THR A 2 28.63 48.21 -26.78
N ALA A 3 27.96 47.12 -26.60
CA ALA A 3 28.13 46.20 -25.52
C ALA A 3 27.43 44.89 -25.94
N ALA A 4 28.07 43.88 -26.28
CA ALA A 4 28.86 42.90 -25.55
C ALA A 4 28.17 42.56 -24.24
N GLY A 5 27.96 41.43 -23.99
CA GLY A 5 28.41 40.09 -24.25
C GLY A 5 27.60 39.21 -23.39
N ASP A 6 27.17 38.21 -23.99
CA ASP A 6 26.56 37.12 -23.29
C ASP A 6 27.53 36.01 -23.13
N GLU A 7 27.97 35.87 -21.96
CA GLU A 7 28.75 34.77 -21.53
C GLU A 7 27.90 33.83 -20.75
N CYS A 8 27.52 32.80 -21.44
CA CYS A 8 28.06 31.52 -21.13
C CYS A 8 27.49 30.81 -19.93
N SER A 9 26.44 30.20 -20.21
CA SER A 9 26.06 29.02 -19.43
C SER A 9 27.01 27.86 -19.78
N VAL A 10 28.04 27.70 -19.02
CA VAL A 10 28.75 26.41 -18.93
C VAL A 10 27.80 25.44 -18.29
N GLY A 11 27.03 24.77 -19.10
CA GLY A 11 26.29 23.57 -18.68
C GLY A 11 27.32 22.56 -18.18
N ALA A 12 27.49 22.47 -16.88
CA ALA A 12 28.09 21.32 -16.27
C ALA A 12 27.25 20.13 -16.69
N VAL A 13 27.74 19.38 -17.66
CA VAL A 13 27.25 18.04 -17.97
C VAL A 13 27.55 17.23 -16.73
N PHE A 14 26.61 17.19 -15.81
CA PHE A 14 26.63 16.18 -14.76
C PHE A 14 26.49 14.86 -15.46
N GLU A 15 27.62 14.20 -15.63
CA GLU A 15 27.70 12.81 -16.03
C GLU A 15 26.89 12.04 -14.99
N GLN A 16 25.64 11.74 -15.32
CA GLN A 16 24.78 10.94 -14.45
C GLN A 16 25.43 9.55 -14.38
N PRO A 17 25.84 9.10 -13.20
CA PRO A 17 26.38 7.76 -13.05
C PRO A 17 25.37 6.81 -13.68
N SER A 18 25.84 5.87 -14.48
CA SER A 18 25.02 4.91 -15.22
C SER A 18 24.06 4.23 -14.27
N GLU A 19 22.79 4.65 -14.35
CA GLU A 19 21.74 4.20 -13.46
C GLU A 19 21.36 2.77 -13.86
N HIS A 20 21.74 1.80 -13.03
CA HIS A 20 21.44 0.39 -13.26
C HIS A 20 20.06 0.07 -12.69
N VAL A 21 19.21 -0.52 -13.52
CA VAL A 21 17.91 -1.05 -13.07
C VAL A 21 18.17 -2.37 -12.34
N VAL A 22 17.88 -2.40 -11.05
CA VAL A 22 18.01 -3.58 -10.18
C VAL A 22 16.75 -4.44 -10.24
N TYR A 23 15.59 -3.78 -10.33
CA TYR A 23 14.29 -4.45 -10.34
C TYR A 23 13.28 -3.63 -11.14
N ARG A 24 12.49 -4.33 -11.95
CA ARG A 24 11.37 -3.72 -12.67
C ARG A 24 10.15 -4.62 -12.56
N ASP A 25 9.04 -4.02 -12.19
CA ASP A 25 7.78 -4.70 -11.99
C ASP A 25 6.76 -4.37 -13.08
N ALA A 26 5.83 -5.32 -13.31
CA ALA A 26 4.67 -5.13 -14.18
C ALA A 26 3.68 -4.07 -13.64
N TYR A 27 3.73 -3.78 -12.36
CA TYR A 27 2.87 -2.77 -11.69
C TYR A 27 3.45 -1.35 -11.74
N GLY A 28 4.51 -1.12 -12.52
CA GLY A 28 5.08 0.20 -12.72
C GLY A 28 6.07 0.67 -11.65
N VAL A 29 6.53 -0.25 -10.79
CA VAL A 29 7.61 0.04 -9.85
C VAL A 29 8.94 -0.32 -10.49
N THR A 30 9.87 0.62 -10.50
CA THR A 30 11.24 0.42 -10.97
C THR A 30 12.20 0.83 -9.86
N VAL A 31 13.07 -0.09 -9.46
CA VAL A 31 14.14 0.15 -8.49
C VAL A 31 15.46 0.21 -9.25
N THR A 32 16.16 1.33 -9.11
CA THR A 32 17.48 1.54 -9.69
C THR A 32 18.49 1.72 -8.57
N THR A 33 19.76 1.78 -8.92
CA THR A 33 20.83 2.08 -7.95
C THR A 33 20.77 3.48 -7.35
N ALA A 34 19.99 4.40 -7.95
CA ALA A 34 19.89 5.80 -7.51
C ALA A 34 18.53 6.15 -6.90
N ARG A 35 17.45 5.57 -7.40
CA ARG A 35 16.08 5.93 -7.03
C ARG A 35 15.09 4.77 -7.13
N ILE A 36 13.97 4.92 -6.45
CA ILE A 36 12.78 4.08 -6.56
C ILE A 36 11.72 4.91 -7.30
N VAL A 37 11.28 4.43 -8.45
CA VAL A 37 10.20 5.04 -9.23
C VAL A 37 8.95 4.22 -9.02
N SER A 38 7.91 4.83 -8.50
CA SER A 38 6.57 4.27 -8.39
C SER A 38 5.62 5.10 -9.25
N ASN A 39 4.46 4.56 -9.62
CA ASN A 39 3.46 5.25 -10.43
C ASN A 39 3.09 6.65 -9.92
N SER A 40 3.22 6.90 -8.63
CA SER A 40 2.83 8.16 -7.99
C SER A 40 3.99 9.07 -7.62
N ALA A 41 5.21 8.54 -7.47
CA ALA A 41 6.34 9.31 -6.97
C ALA A 41 7.70 8.66 -7.26
N THR A 42 8.73 9.49 -7.19
CA THR A 42 10.13 9.07 -7.28
C THR A 42 10.82 9.38 -5.96
N TYR A 43 11.44 8.35 -5.37
CA TYR A 43 12.14 8.47 -4.10
C TYR A 43 13.63 8.24 -4.32
N PRO A 44 14.50 9.18 -3.94
CA PRO A 44 15.94 8.95 -4.00
C PRO A 44 16.34 7.86 -3.01
N LEU A 45 17.08 6.87 -3.48
CA LEU A 45 17.49 5.74 -2.64
C LEU A 45 18.37 6.19 -1.45
N ALA A 46 19.07 7.32 -1.62
CA ALA A 46 19.86 7.94 -0.53
C ALA A 46 19.03 8.39 0.67
N ALA A 47 17.75 8.69 0.47
CA ALA A 47 16.87 9.11 1.55
C ALA A 47 16.21 7.92 2.27
N VAL A 48 16.35 6.71 1.76
CA VAL A 48 15.74 5.52 2.33
C VAL A 48 16.61 5.00 3.48
N THR A 49 16.05 5.01 4.68
CA THR A 49 16.71 4.53 5.91
C THR A 49 16.27 3.11 6.28
N GLY A 50 15.16 2.64 5.70
CA GLY A 50 14.65 1.30 5.93
C GLY A 50 13.54 0.95 4.95
N VAL A 51 13.27 -0.35 4.81
CA VAL A 51 12.18 -0.88 4.01
C VAL A 51 11.48 -1.98 4.79
N GLN A 52 10.16 -2.05 4.69
CA GLN A 52 9.35 -3.06 5.37
C GLN A 52 8.19 -3.49 4.49
N CYS A 53 7.98 -4.80 4.40
CA CYS A 53 6.75 -5.38 3.89
C CYS A 53 5.86 -5.75 5.07
N SER A 54 4.63 -5.25 5.11
CA SER A 54 3.68 -5.53 6.18
C SER A 54 2.32 -5.91 5.63
N GLU A 55 1.63 -6.81 6.32
CA GLU A 55 0.23 -7.13 6.01
C GLU A 55 -0.64 -5.91 6.38
N GLU A 56 -1.44 -5.46 5.43
CA GLU A 56 -2.38 -4.36 5.66
C GLU A 56 -3.49 -4.83 6.62
N PRO A 57 -3.79 -4.08 7.69
CA PRO A 57 -4.84 -4.45 8.60
C PRO A 57 -6.17 -4.55 7.86
N ARG A 58 -6.89 -5.63 8.06
CA ARG A 58 -8.19 -5.82 7.44
C ARG A 58 -9.16 -4.75 7.90
N PRO A 59 -10.07 -4.30 7.03
CA PRO A 59 -11.05 -3.29 7.39
C PRO A 59 -12.17 -3.90 8.27
N TYR A 60 -11.82 -4.28 9.49
CA TYR A 60 -12.80 -4.82 10.45
C TYR A 60 -13.98 -3.89 10.69
N GLY A 61 -13.77 -2.57 10.57
CA GLY A 61 -14.82 -1.58 10.70
C GLY A 61 -15.95 -1.76 9.68
N ALA A 62 -15.63 -2.11 8.43
CA ALA A 62 -16.63 -2.38 7.41
C ALA A 62 -17.43 -3.65 7.73
N ALA A 63 -16.77 -4.70 8.22
CA ALA A 63 -17.44 -5.96 8.59
C ALA A 63 -18.37 -5.75 9.80
N VAL A 64 -17.94 -4.98 10.79
CA VAL A 64 -18.77 -4.63 11.95
C VAL A 64 -19.96 -3.78 11.52
N GLY A 65 -19.76 -2.80 10.63
CA GLY A 65 -20.84 -1.97 10.09
C GLY A 65 -21.90 -2.80 9.36
N VAL A 66 -21.49 -3.69 8.46
CA VAL A 66 -22.43 -4.57 7.74
C VAL A 66 -23.16 -5.50 8.71
N GLY A 67 -22.45 -6.10 9.66
CA GLY A 67 -23.06 -6.97 10.68
C GLY A 67 -24.10 -6.22 11.52
N ALA A 68 -23.81 -5.00 11.93
CA ALA A 68 -24.73 -4.16 12.70
C ALA A 68 -25.99 -3.79 11.90
N VAL A 69 -25.85 -3.41 10.63
CA VAL A 69 -27.00 -3.08 9.76
C VAL A 69 -27.91 -4.30 9.56
N VAL A 70 -27.32 -5.48 9.30
CA VAL A 70 -28.10 -6.73 9.15
C VAL A 70 -28.81 -7.06 10.47
N PHE A 71 -28.15 -6.92 11.60
CA PHE A 71 -28.72 -7.21 12.91
C PHE A 71 -29.90 -6.26 13.24
N ILE A 72 -29.73 -4.96 13.04
CA ILE A 72 -30.80 -3.96 13.25
C ILE A 72 -31.98 -4.23 12.31
N GLY A 73 -31.74 -4.51 11.03
CA GLY A 73 -32.78 -4.85 10.07
C GLY A 73 -33.57 -6.09 10.48
N ALA A 74 -32.88 -7.11 10.97
CA ALA A 74 -33.50 -8.33 11.48
C ALA A 74 -34.35 -8.07 12.75
N LEU A 75 -33.88 -7.21 13.67
CA LEU A 75 -34.65 -6.80 14.84
C LEU A 75 -35.94 -6.09 14.48
N ILE A 76 -35.89 -5.15 13.53
CA ILE A 76 -37.07 -4.42 13.06
C ILE A 76 -38.06 -5.41 12.40
N GLY A 77 -37.58 -6.31 11.55
CA GLY A 77 -38.40 -7.34 10.90
C GLY A 77 -39.07 -8.26 11.91
N CYS A 78 -38.37 -8.70 12.96
CA CYS A 78 -38.93 -9.51 14.04
C CYS A 78 -40.02 -8.76 14.85
N ALA A 79 -39.82 -7.48 15.11
CA ALA A 79 -40.78 -6.65 15.83
C ALA A 79 -42.07 -6.45 15.04
N VAL A 80 -41.99 -6.30 13.70
CA VAL A 80 -43.15 -6.11 12.84
C VAL A 80 -43.95 -7.41 12.64
N CYS A 81 -43.26 -8.57 12.64
CA CYS A 81 -43.90 -9.88 12.38
C CYS A 81 -44.35 -10.62 13.65
N GLU A 82 -44.25 -10.03 14.85
CA GLU A 82 -44.61 -10.65 16.16
C GLU A 82 -43.94 -12.03 16.36
N LEU A 83 -42.79 -12.25 15.77
CA LEU A 83 -42.03 -13.49 15.87
C LEU A 83 -41.42 -13.60 17.28
N GLY A 84 -41.61 -14.76 17.93
CA GLY A 84 -41.20 -15.00 19.31
C GLY A 84 -39.67 -14.92 19.52
N GLN A 85 -39.21 -15.10 20.77
CA GLN A 85 -37.82 -14.94 21.21
C GLN A 85 -36.80 -15.73 20.38
N ALA A 86 -37.17 -16.84 19.78
CA ALA A 86 -36.29 -17.68 18.95
C ALA A 86 -35.74 -16.91 17.72
N SER A 87 -36.46 -15.93 17.20
CA SER A 87 -36.05 -15.15 16.03
C SER A 87 -34.85 -14.22 16.31
N PHE A 88 -34.65 -13.78 17.54
CA PHE A 88 -33.47 -12.99 17.92
C PHE A 88 -32.18 -13.81 17.82
N PHE A 89 -32.21 -15.09 18.20
CA PHE A 89 -31.06 -15.98 18.05
C PHE A 89 -30.70 -16.22 16.57
N VAL A 90 -31.71 -16.43 15.74
CA VAL A 90 -31.52 -16.63 14.30
C VAL A 90 -30.95 -15.35 13.68
N ALA A 91 -31.47 -14.18 14.00
CA ALA A 91 -30.98 -12.89 13.54
C ALA A 91 -29.51 -12.67 13.92
N GLY A 92 -29.13 -12.98 15.15
CA GLY A 92 -27.75 -12.90 15.64
C GLY A 92 -26.81 -13.84 14.91
N LEU A 93 -27.24 -15.09 14.67
CA LEU A 93 -26.45 -16.07 13.91
C LEU A 93 -26.23 -15.64 12.46
N VAL A 94 -27.27 -15.13 11.78
CA VAL A 94 -27.17 -14.64 10.40
C VAL A 94 -26.24 -13.41 10.34
N ALA A 95 -26.38 -12.44 11.24
CA ALA A 95 -25.53 -11.27 11.28
C ALA A 95 -24.05 -11.65 11.53
N GLY A 96 -23.81 -12.60 12.44
CA GLY A 96 -22.47 -13.12 12.72
C GLY A 96 -21.86 -13.85 11.54
N ALA A 97 -22.65 -14.67 10.84
CA ALA A 97 -22.21 -15.40 9.65
C ALA A 97 -21.86 -14.44 8.51
N VAL A 98 -22.68 -13.43 8.25
CA VAL A 98 -22.42 -12.40 7.23
C VAL A 98 -21.17 -11.60 7.58
N GLY A 99 -21.02 -11.15 8.83
CA GLY A 99 -19.83 -10.44 9.27
C GLY A 99 -18.55 -11.27 9.08
N ARG A 100 -18.60 -12.56 9.46
CA ARG A 100 -17.48 -13.49 9.23
C ARG A 100 -17.18 -13.67 7.75
N PHE A 101 -18.19 -13.82 6.91
CA PHE A 101 -18.01 -13.98 5.46
C PHE A 101 -17.35 -12.76 4.82
N VAL A 102 -17.73 -11.56 5.22
CA VAL A 102 -17.10 -10.31 4.75
C VAL A 102 -15.62 -10.26 5.15
N VAL A 103 -15.28 -10.61 6.38
CA VAL A 103 -13.88 -10.61 6.84
C VAL A 103 -13.05 -11.67 6.12
N THR A 104 -13.58 -12.88 5.96
CA THR A 104 -12.83 -13.98 5.33
C THR A 104 -12.74 -13.84 3.81
N GLY A 105 -13.75 -13.23 3.17
CA GLY A 105 -13.78 -12.98 1.74
C GLY A 105 -12.89 -11.82 1.27
N THR A 106 -12.43 -10.96 2.20
CA THR A 106 -11.55 -9.84 1.83
C THR A 106 -10.12 -10.36 1.58
N PRO A 107 -9.57 -10.20 0.37
CA PRO A 107 -8.23 -10.66 0.08
C PRO A 107 -7.22 -9.91 0.96
N LYS A 108 -6.21 -10.64 1.41
CA LYS A 108 -5.07 -10.05 2.12
C LYS A 108 -4.33 -9.11 1.17
N ARG A 109 -3.92 -7.97 1.67
CA ARG A 109 -3.06 -7.03 0.96
C ARG A 109 -1.78 -6.84 1.74
N TYR A 110 -0.69 -6.72 1.01
CA TYR A 110 0.64 -6.47 1.54
C TYR A 110 1.08 -5.11 1.06
N ARG A 111 1.59 -4.32 1.99
CA ARG A 111 2.05 -2.96 1.73
C ARG A 111 3.54 -2.90 1.92
N VAL A 112 4.24 -2.47 0.88
CA VAL A 112 5.67 -2.18 0.95
C VAL A 112 5.84 -0.71 1.31
N ARG A 113 6.48 -0.48 2.44
CA ARG A 113 6.72 0.85 3.02
C ARG A 113 8.20 1.11 3.09
N ILE A 114 8.60 2.29 2.65
CA ILE A 114 9.95 2.82 2.85
C ILE A 114 9.94 3.85 3.97
N PHE A 115 11.01 3.87 4.73
CA PHE A 115 11.24 4.86 5.76
C PHE A 115 12.29 5.84 5.26
N THR A 116 12.01 7.13 5.41
CA THR A 116 12.91 8.22 5.06
C THR A 116 13.01 9.17 6.25
N ALA A 117 13.94 10.10 6.19
CA ALA A 117 14.06 11.15 7.24
C ALA A 117 12.79 12.00 7.39
N SER A 118 11.98 12.11 6.33
CA SER A 118 10.70 12.83 6.34
C SER A 118 9.50 11.97 6.77
N GLY A 119 9.71 10.67 7.01
CA GLY A 119 8.69 9.75 7.49
C GLY A 119 8.50 8.52 6.61
N PRO A 120 7.50 7.68 6.93
CA PRO A 120 7.17 6.49 6.16
C PRO A 120 6.34 6.83 4.92
N PHE A 121 6.68 6.20 3.79
CA PHE A 121 5.93 6.30 2.53
C PHE A 121 5.56 4.93 2.01
N ASP A 122 4.33 4.78 1.53
CA ASP A 122 3.85 3.55 0.91
C ASP A 122 4.22 3.56 -0.57
N VAL A 123 5.00 2.58 -1.00
CA VAL A 123 5.48 2.46 -2.40
C VAL A 123 4.46 1.71 -3.24
N VAL A 124 3.99 0.57 -2.74
CA VAL A 124 3.03 -0.29 -3.45
C VAL A 124 2.19 -1.09 -2.46
N SER A 125 0.94 -1.37 -2.85
CA SER A 125 0.07 -2.33 -2.17
C SER A 125 -0.24 -3.46 -3.15
N THR A 126 0.08 -4.70 -2.77
CA THR A 126 -0.10 -5.89 -3.59
C THR A 126 -0.89 -6.95 -2.83
N ALA A 127 -1.59 -7.83 -3.57
CA ALA A 127 -2.25 -9.00 -3.00
C ALA A 127 -1.29 -10.19 -2.85
N ASP A 128 -0.15 -10.15 -3.54
CA ASP A 128 0.84 -11.21 -3.52
C ASP A 128 1.98 -10.87 -2.56
N ARG A 129 2.12 -11.70 -1.51
CA ARG A 129 3.19 -11.56 -0.53
C ARG A 129 4.58 -11.77 -1.14
N ALA A 130 4.71 -12.78 -2.02
CA ALA A 130 6.00 -13.08 -2.62
C ALA A 130 6.53 -11.90 -3.45
N HIS A 131 5.61 -11.20 -4.13
CA HIS A 131 5.93 -9.97 -4.85
C HIS A 131 6.39 -8.84 -3.90
N GLY A 132 5.69 -8.64 -2.78
CA GLY A 132 6.09 -7.66 -1.77
C GLY A 132 7.47 -7.94 -1.16
N ASP A 133 7.75 -9.22 -0.87
CA ASP A 133 9.02 -9.66 -0.31
C ASP A 133 10.16 -9.50 -1.36
N ALA A 134 9.91 -9.81 -2.63
CA ALA A 134 10.88 -9.63 -3.72
C ALA A 134 11.23 -8.15 -3.92
N LEU A 135 10.23 -7.26 -3.91
CA LEU A 135 10.46 -5.82 -4.01
C LEU A 135 11.27 -5.28 -2.82
N THR A 136 10.94 -5.75 -1.61
CA THR A 136 11.67 -5.38 -0.39
C THR A 136 13.14 -5.83 -0.46
N ALA A 137 13.39 -7.05 -0.93
CA ALA A 137 14.75 -7.56 -1.13
C ALA A 137 15.51 -6.75 -2.18
N ALA A 138 14.87 -6.41 -3.30
CA ALA A 138 15.48 -5.61 -4.37
C ALA A 138 15.88 -4.20 -3.88
N ILE A 139 15.02 -3.55 -3.08
CA ILE A 139 15.35 -2.25 -2.48
C ILE A 139 16.52 -2.40 -1.50
N GLY A 140 16.53 -3.46 -0.69
CA GLY A 140 17.63 -3.75 0.23
C GLY A 140 18.95 -3.98 -0.48
N GLN A 141 18.96 -4.74 -1.58
CA GLN A 141 20.14 -4.95 -2.42
C GLN A 141 20.64 -3.65 -3.05
N ALA A 142 19.73 -2.84 -3.60
CA ALA A 142 20.10 -1.56 -4.18
C ALA A 142 20.70 -0.60 -3.13
N ALA A 143 20.19 -0.62 -1.91
CA ALA A 143 20.73 0.18 -0.80
C ALA A 143 22.12 -0.32 -0.37
N ALA A 144 22.30 -1.65 -0.28
CA ALA A 144 23.58 -2.26 0.09
C ALA A 144 24.68 -2.05 -0.97
N ALA A 145 24.32 -2.06 -2.25
CA ALA A 145 25.28 -1.82 -3.34
C ALA A 145 25.83 -0.38 -3.37
N ARG A 146 25.24 0.51 -2.59
CA ARG A 146 25.64 1.92 -2.52
C ARG A 146 26.57 2.24 -1.34
N GLY A 147 26.54 1.44 -0.28
CA GLY A 147 27.40 1.62 0.91
C GLY A 147 28.77 1.04 0.72
#